data_c7af269109759af32d9106ffbe01b9a1
#
_entry.id   c7af269109759af32d9106ffbe01b9a1
#
_cell.length_a   1.000
_cell.length_b   1.000
_cell.length_c   1.000
_cell.angle_alpha   90.00
_cell.angle_beta   90.00
_cell.angle_gamma   90.00
#
_symmetry.space_group_name_H-M   'P 1'
#
loop_
_entity.id
_entity.type
_entity.pdbx_description
1 polymer ?
#
loop_
_entity_poly.entity_id
_entity_poly.type
_entity_poly.pdbx_seq_one_letter_code
_entity_poly.pdbx_strand_id
1 'polypeptide(L)'
;MTLEGARERWVRTGGVELCVAELGDPSRPTVILVHGYPDTKEVWSEVASRLADRFHVVLYDVRGHGRSTAPQPLRGGFTLEKLTDDFLAVADAVSPDRPVHLVGHDWGSVQSWEFVTVERTVGRIASFTSMSGPSLDHFGHWINKRLTRPTPRRVGQLLGQGAKSWYVYLLHTPVLPELVWRGPLGKRWPKILERVEKIPRGDYPTSSLPQDAANGAWLYRDNVRARLSRPRPDAYAHAPVQLVTPLGDAFLSERLYDELELWAPGAVRHTLQAKHWIPRTRPDQLASWITEFVTTHEGERPRATPATGKYVQRFGGQLVLVTGAGSGIGRATAFAFAESGARVVAVDRDPESAARTAELARLIGAPEAWAETVDVSDEQAMEKLAAKVAAEYGVVDVLVNNAGIGLSGSFFDTTPEDWKKVLDVNLWGVIHGCRLFGKQMADRGQGGHIVNTASAAAFQPSKALPAYSTSKAAVLMLSECLRAELSGQGIGVSAICPGLVNTNITSTAHFAGVDAAEEKRRQKKSARLYGLRNYPPEKVADAILRAVVRNQAVVPVTPEARGAHLMSRFAPRALRALARLEPPL
;
A
#
# COMPACT_ATOMS: atom_id res chain seq x y z
N MET A 1 2.26 -12.95 36.78
CA MET A 1 2.83 -11.66 37.31
C MET A 1 1.93 -10.58 36.79
N THR A 2 1.18 -9.93 37.66
CA THR A 2 0.72 -8.59 37.38
C THR A 2 1.93 -7.75 37.03
N LEU A 3 1.81 -6.86 36.02
CA LEU A 3 2.89 -5.93 35.65
C LEU A 3 3.20 -5.06 36.88
N GLU A 4 4.13 -5.50 37.74
CA GLU A 4 4.47 -4.80 39.00
C GLU A 4 4.94 -3.39 38.67
N GLY A 5 4.30 -2.38 39.31
CA GLY A 5 4.62 -0.99 39.09
C GLY A 5 3.94 -0.34 37.86
N ALA A 6 3.13 -1.06 37.09
CA ALA A 6 2.41 -0.46 35.99
C ALA A 6 1.28 0.47 36.46
N ARG A 7 1.18 1.62 35.82
CA ARG A 7 0.02 2.52 35.95
C ARG A 7 -1.05 2.09 34.95
N GLU A 8 -2.28 1.93 35.39
CA GLU A 8 -3.39 1.61 34.52
C GLU A 8 -4.15 2.85 34.07
N ARG A 9 -4.58 2.82 32.82
CA ARG A 9 -5.41 3.86 32.20
C ARG A 9 -6.49 3.21 31.34
N TRP A 10 -7.63 3.88 31.23
CA TRP A 10 -8.70 3.50 30.30
C TRP A 10 -8.78 4.50 29.16
N VAL A 11 -8.78 3.98 27.93
CA VAL A 11 -8.90 4.78 26.70
C VAL A 11 -10.18 4.41 25.97
N ARG A 12 -11.02 5.41 25.71
CA ARG A 12 -12.30 5.22 25.00
C ARG A 12 -12.12 5.45 23.51
N THR A 13 -12.62 4.51 22.71
CA THR A 13 -12.55 4.59 21.25
C THR A 13 -13.65 3.74 20.62
N GLY A 14 -14.35 4.26 19.59
CA GLY A 14 -15.27 3.47 18.75
C GLY A 14 -16.28 2.60 19.50
N GLY A 15 -16.78 3.05 20.68
CA GLY A 15 -17.74 2.32 21.51
C GLY A 15 -17.14 1.24 22.40
N VAL A 16 -15.83 1.17 22.54
CA VAL A 16 -15.11 0.28 23.46
C VAL A 16 -14.22 1.08 24.44
N GLU A 17 -13.91 0.47 25.58
CA GLU A 17 -12.92 0.97 26.54
C GLU A 17 -11.73 0.00 26.57
N LEU A 18 -10.53 0.53 26.29
CA LEU A 18 -9.29 -0.24 26.26
C LEU A 18 -8.56 -0.11 27.59
N CYS A 19 -8.16 -1.24 28.15
CA CYS A 19 -7.33 -1.28 29.35
C CYS A 19 -5.85 -1.15 28.94
N VAL A 20 -5.24 -0.02 29.29
CA VAL A 20 -3.85 0.32 28.99
C VAL A 20 -3.01 0.24 30.24
N ALA A 21 -1.82 -0.34 30.17
CA ALA A 21 -0.82 -0.37 31.22
C ALA A 21 0.44 0.38 30.77
N GLU A 22 0.99 1.23 31.63
CA GLU A 22 2.16 2.06 31.36
C GLU A 22 3.25 1.77 32.39
N LEU A 23 4.50 1.53 31.90
CA LEU A 23 5.70 1.34 32.72
C LEU A 23 6.79 2.32 32.28
N GLY A 24 7.74 2.58 33.17
CA GLY A 24 8.86 3.47 32.90
C GLY A 24 8.49 4.96 32.99
N ASP A 25 9.38 5.80 32.47
CA ASP A 25 9.27 7.26 32.53
C ASP A 25 8.57 7.82 31.29
N PRO A 26 7.41 8.53 31.43
CA PRO A 26 6.68 9.12 30.31
C PRO A 26 7.45 10.16 29.49
N SER A 27 8.54 10.70 30.02
CA SER A 27 9.40 11.66 29.28
C SER A 27 10.29 10.99 28.24
N ARG A 28 10.48 9.69 28.34
CA ARG A 28 11.30 8.89 27.43
C ARG A 28 10.55 8.51 26.15
N PRO A 29 11.25 8.00 25.12
CA PRO A 29 10.60 7.49 23.90
C PRO A 29 9.55 6.42 24.24
N THR A 30 8.38 6.53 23.61
CA THR A 30 7.25 5.63 23.88
C THR A 30 7.30 4.40 23.00
N VAL A 31 7.28 3.22 23.60
CA VAL A 31 7.19 1.92 22.92
C VAL A 31 5.84 1.27 23.22
N ILE A 32 5.00 1.08 22.19
CA ILE A 32 3.70 0.42 22.32
C ILE A 32 3.82 -1.04 21.91
N LEU A 33 3.46 -1.96 22.82
CA LEU A 33 3.49 -3.39 22.62
C LEU A 33 2.07 -3.93 22.40
N VAL A 34 1.83 -4.53 21.23
CA VAL A 34 0.51 -5.04 20.80
C VAL A 34 0.50 -6.55 20.79
N HIS A 35 -0.37 -7.16 21.60
CA HIS A 35 -0.51 -8.60 21.68
C HIS A 35 -1.35 -9.19 20.55
N GLY A 36 -1.25 -10.50 20.38
CA GLY A 36 -2.01 -11.25 19.38
C GLY A 36 -3.09 -12.16 19.96
N TYR A 37 -3.47 -13.17 19.18
CA TYR A 37 -4.50 -14.14 19.49
C TYR A 37 -3.89 -15.44 20.06
N PRO A 38 -4.43 -16.04 21.10
CA PRO A 38 -5.57 -15.59 21.92
C PRO A 38 -5.12 -14.88 23.22
N ASP A 39 -4.07 -14.09 23.13
CA ASP A 39 -3.36 -13.49 24.27
C ASP A 39 -4.05 -12.22 24.82
N THR A 40 -3.43 -11.69 25.86
CA THR A 40 -3.67 -10.39 26.47
C THR A 40 -2.33 -9.63 26.57
N LYS A 41 -2.36 -8.38 27.01
CA LYS A 41 -1.13 -7.57 27.20
C LYS A 41 -0.08 -8.25 28.10
N GLU A 42 -0.49 -9.18 28.96
CA GLU A 42 0.41 -9.91 29.87
C GLU A 42 1.41 -10.82 29.14
N VAL A 43 1.19 -11.16 27.87
CA VAL A 43 2.21 -11.89 27.06
C VAL A 43 3.54 -11.14 27.02
N TRP A 44 3.49 -9.81 27.16
CA TRP A 44 4.63 -8.91 27.09
C TRP A 44 5.32 -8.64 28.43
N SER A 45 4.80 -9.12 29.57
CA SER A 45 5.27 -8.74 30.92
C SER A 45 6.80 -8.81 31.07
N GLU A 46 7.40 -9.90 30.57
CA GLU A 46 8.85 -10.11 30.66
C GLU A 46 9.66 -9.13 29.79
N VAL A 47 9.16 -8.83 28.59
CA VAL A 47 9.81 -7.87 27.67
C VAL A 47 9.63 -6.45 28.19
N ALA A 48 8.42 -6.10 28.64
CA ALA A 48 8.08 -4.78 29.13
C ALA A 48 8.94 -4.38 30.34
N SER A 49 9.14 -5.30 31.30
CA SER A 49 9.99 -5.05 32.46
C SER A 49 11.44 -4.72 32.08
N ARG A 50 11.98 -5.35 31.03
CA ARG A 50 13.35 -5.11 30.55
C ARG A 50 13.50 -3.80 29.76
N LEU A 51 12.40 -3.32 29.16
CA LEU A 51 12.40 -2.08 28.39
C LEU A 51 12.13 -0.85 29.26
N ALA A 52 11.46 -1.01 30.41
CA ALA A 52 10.96 0.08 31.25
C ALA A 52 12.07 0.99 31.83
N ASP A 53 13.29 0.47 31.98
CA ASP A 53 14.45 1.25 32.45
C ASP A 53 14.93 2.28 31.41
N ARG A 54 14.54 2.13 30.15
CA ARG A 54 15.02 2.97 29.04
C ARG A 54 13.91 3.72 28.32
N PHE A 55 12.70 3.19 28.34
CA PHE A 55 11.57 3.66 27.55
C PHE A 55 10.32 3.86 28.39
N HIS A 56 9.41 4.67 27.88
CA HIS A 56 8.02 4.66 28.30
C HIS A 56 7.32 3.50 27.58
N VAL A 57 7.07 2.41 28.30
CA VAL A 57 6.49 1.18 27.74
C VAL A 57 5.00 1.15 27.96
N VAL A 58 4.25 1.01 26.89
CA VAL A 58 2.78 0.99 26.88
C VAL A 58 2.28 -0.33 26.33
N LEU A 59 1.37 -0.95 27.04
CA LEU A 59 0.70 -2.18 26.65
C LEU A 59 -0.80 -1.97 26.75
N TYR A 60 -1.57 -2.52 25.84
CA TYR A 60 -3.02 -2.51 26.00
C TYR A 60 -3.65 -3.85 25.60
N ASP A 61 -4.75 -4.18 26.26
CA ASP A 61 -5.58 -5.28 25.82
C ASP A 61 -6.34 -4.86 24.55
N VAL A 62 -6.16 -5.59 23.47
CA VAL A 62 -6.93 -5.38 22.23
C VAL A 62 -8.42 -5.53 22.53
N ARG A 63 -9.28 -4.75 21.84
CA ARG A 63 -10.73 -4.82 22.04
C ARG A 63 -11.22 -6.27 22.15
N GLY A 64 -12.08 -6.54 23.13
CA GLY A 64 -12.64 -7.87 23.39
C GLY A 64 -11.70 -8.87 24.03
N HIS A 65 -10.49 -8.46 24.45
CA HIS A 65 -9.51 -9.29 25.15
C HIS A 65 -9.21 -8.70 26.54
N GLY A 66 -8.78 -9.58 27.45
CA GLY A 66 -8.37 -9.21 28.79
C GLY A 66 -9.42 -8.41 29.55
N ARG A 67 -9.07 -7.17 29.89
CA ARG A 67 -9.95 -6.24 30.60
C ARG A 67 -10.63 -5.22 29.66
N SER A 68 -10.22 -5.15 28.39
CA SER A 68 -10.87 -4.29 27.42
C SER A 68 -12.26 -4.78 27.05
N THR A 69 -13.19 -3.83 26.84
CA THR A 69 -14.57 -4.20 26.50
C THR A 69 -14.68 -4.76 25.08
N ALA A 70 -15.62 -5.68 24.88
CA ALA A 70 -15.90 -6.24 23.57
C ALA A 70 -16.86 -5.32 22.78
N PRO A 71 -16.65 -5.14 21.47
CA PRO A 71 -17.57 -4.35 20.64
C PRO A 71 -18.94 -5.02 20.53
N GLN A 72 -19.98 -4.20 20.39
CA GLN A 72 -21.35 -4.63 20.16
C GLN A 72 -21.87 -3.98 18.86
N PRO A 73 -22.22 -4.75 17.83
CA PRO A 73 -22.09 -6.22 17.72
C PRO A 73 -20.64 -6.68 17.54
N LEU A 74 -20.34 -7.95 17.84
CA LEU A 74 -19.00 -8.52 17.59
C LEU A 74 -18.65 -8.53 16.10
N ARG A 75 -19.62 -8.91 15.25
CA ARG A 75 -19.45 -8.92 13.79
C ARG A 75 -19.16 -7.52 13.25
N GLY A 76 -18.09 -7.38 12.50
CA GLY A 76 -17.61 -6.09 12.00
C GLY A 76 -17.02 -5.20 13.11
N GLY A 77 -16.88 -5.72 14.33
CA GLY A 77 -16.31 -5.01 15.46
C GLY A 77 -14.79 -5.06 15.54
N PHE A 78 -14.15 -5.99 14.79
CA PHE A 78 -12.72 -6.26 14.83
C PHE A 78 -12.02 -5.96 13.49
N THR A 79 -12.60 -5.10 12.66
CA THR A 79 -11.97 -4.74 11.38
C THR A 79 -10.65 -4.00 11.60
N LEU A 80 -9.71 -4.12 10.67
CA LEU A 80 -8.40 -3.45 10.74
C LEU A 80 -8.53 -1.93 10.88
N GLU A 81 -9.56 -1.33 10.26
CA GLU A 81 -9.86 0.10 10.39
C GLU A 81 -10.17 0.48 11.85
N LYS A 82 -10.99 -0.31 12.56
CA LYS A 82 -11.34 -0.09 13.96
C LYS A 82 -10.17 -0.36 14.91
N LEU A 83 -9.34 -1.34 14.59
CA LEU A 83 -8.11 -1.61 15.34
C LEU A 83 -7.09 -0.47 15.14
N THR A 84 -7.09 0.18 13.98
CA THR A 84 -6.29 1.39 13.75
C THR A 84 -6.82 2.58 14.55
N ASP A 85 -8.16 2.73 14.69
CA ASP A 85 -8.75 3.75 15.56
C ASP A 85 -8.33 3.55 17.02
N ASP A 86 -8.29 2.30 17.49
CA ASP A 86 -7.83 1.95 18.81
C ASP A 86 -6.37 2.34 19.04
N PHE A 87 -5.50 1.97 18.12
CA PHE A 87 -4.09 2.32 18.18
C PHE A 87 -3.89 3.84 18.23
N LEU A 88 -4.58 4.59 17.38
CA LEU A 88 -4.49 6.06 17.37
C LEU A 88 -4.96 6.65 18.70
N ALA A 89 -6.09 6.19 19.24
CA ALA A 89 -6.60 6.65 20.51
C ALA A 89 -5.63 6.37 21.68
N VAL A 90 -5.00 5.19 21.69
CA VAL A 90 -3.96 4.85 22.67
C VAL A 90 -2.73 5.75 22.48
N ALA A 91 -2.22 5.87 21.25
CA ALA A 91 -1.05 6.69 20.95
C ALA A 91 -1.27 8.17 21.33
N ASP A 92 -2.45 8.73 21.04
CA ASP A 92 -2.79 10.11 21.40
C ASP A 92 -2.93 10.31 22.91
N ALA A 93 -3.40 9.28 23.63
CA ALA A 93 -3.52 9.34 25.09
C ALA A 93 -2.17 9.26 25.83
N VAL A 94 -1.16 8.59 25.26
CA VAL A 94 0.13 8.31 25.94
C VAL A 94 1.30 9.11 25.37
N SER A 95 1.22 9.56 24.12
CA SER A 95 2.27 10.31 23.42
C SER A 95 1.66 11.26 22.38
N PRO A 96 0.92 12.31 22.80
CA PRO A 96 0.19 13.20 21.90
C PRO A 96 1.10 13.93 20.91
N ASP A 97 2.29 14.34 21.35
CA ASP A 97 3.17 15.26 20.63
C ASP A 97 4.34 14.56 19.89
N ARG A 98 4.53 13.26 20.12
CA ARG A 98 5.67 12.51 19.56
C ARG A 98 5.19 11.21 18.92
N PRO A 99 5.84 10.77 17.82
CA PRO A 99 5.59 9.45 17.28
C PRO A 99 6.01 8.36 18.26
N VAL A 100 5.43 7.18 18.13
CA VAL A 100 5.68 6.04 19.00
C VAL A 100 6.42 4.92 18.24
N HIS A 101 7.19 4.13 18.97
CA HIS A 101 7.77 2.88 18.46
C HIS A 101 6.77 1.75 18.68
N LEU A 102 6.44 1.04 17.61
CA LEU A 102 5.41 0.01 17.60
C LEU A 102 6.05 -1.38 17.60
N VAL A 103 5.55 -2.28 18.42
CA VAL A 103 6.00 -3.68 18.48
C VAL A 103 4.77 -4.58 18.48
N GLY A 104 4.68 -5.50 17.54
CA GLY A 104 3.55 -6.41 17.41
C GLY A 104 3.95 -7.87 17.35
N HIS A 105 3.16 -8.73 18.02
CA HIS A 105 3.30 -10.18 17.97
C HIS A 105 2.00 -10.83 17.52
N ASP A 106 2.06 -11.82 16.63
CA ASP A 106 0.91 -12.56 16.08
C ASP A 106 -0.14 -11.58 15.48
N TRP A 107 -1.41 -11.62 15.90
CA TRP A 107 -2.41 -10.63 15.49
C TRP A 107 -2.06 -9.19 15.88
N GLY A 108 -1.26 -9.00 16.92
CA GLY A 108 -0.67 -7.69 17.23
C GLY A 108 0.25 -7.20 16.11
N SER A 109 1.01 -8.09 15.50
CA SER A 109 1.81 -7.77 14.31
C SER A 109 0.94 -7.59 13.06
N VAL A 110 -0.06 -8.46 12.83
CA VAL A 110 -0.97 -8.36 11.69
C VAL A 110 -1.68 -7.01 11.64
N GLN A 111 -2.26 -6.56 12.78
CA GLN A 111 -2.92 -5.25 12.85
C GLN A 111 -1.91 -4.10 12.77
N SER A 112 -0.73 -4.25 13.34
CA SER A 112 0.33 -3.24 13.27
C SER A 112 0.85 -3.02 11.85
N TRP A 113 0.83 -4.03 10.99
CA TRP A 113 1.07 -3.86 9.56
C TRP A 113 0.04 -2.94 8.90
N GLU A 114 -1.24 -3.01 9.31
CA GLU A 114 -2.22 -2.02 8.86
C GLU A 114 -1.82 -0.62 9.33
N PHE A 115 -1.46 -0.46 10.61
CA PHE A 115 -1.08 0.83 11.18
C PHE A 115 0.10 1.48 10.44
N VAL A 116 1.10 0.73 10.01
CA VAL A 116 2.27 1.28 9.31
C VAL A 116 2.09 1.41 7.80
N THR A 117 0.91 1.06 7.25
CA THR A 117 0.66 1.10 5.80
C THR A 117 -0.55 1.95 5.41
N VAL A 118 -1.30 2.50 6.37
CA VAL A 118 -2.41 3.44 6.11
C VAL A 118 -1.96 4.88 6.29
N GLU A 119 -2.56 5.77 5.52
CA GLU A 119 -2.18 7.17 5.44
C GLU A 119 -2.37 7.93 6.76
N ARG A 120 -3.49 7.70 7.44
CA ARG A 120 -3.89 8.41 8.66
C ARG A 120 -2.98 8.21 9.88
N THR A 121 -2.02 7.30 9.81
CA THR A 121 -1.02 7.04 10.86
C THR A 121 0.37 7.55 10.51
N VAL A 122 0.53 8.16 9.34
CA VAL A 122 1.78 8.79 8.93
C VAL A 122 2.21 9.86 9.95
N GLY A 123 3.49 9.82 10.35
CA GLY A 123 4.02 10.72 11.39
C GLY A 123 3.68 10.31 12.84
N ARG A 124 2.84 9.28 13.05
CA ARG A 124 2.52 8.76 14.39
C ARG A 124 3.38 7.58 14.82
N ILE A 125 4.09 6.94 13.88
CA ILE A 125 4.94 5.76 14.13
C ILE A 125 6.38 6.08 13.72
N ALA A 126 7.31 5.98 14.68
CA ALA A 126 8.73 6.20 14.47
C ALA A 126 9.44 4.95 13.93
N SER A 127 9.06 3.77 14.39
CA SER A 127 9.57 2.47 13.92
C SER A 127 8.61 1.35 14.25
N PHE A 128 8.72 0.22 13.54
CA PHE A 128 7.88 -0.95 13.76
C PHE A 128 8.70 -2.25 13.85
N THR A 129 8.52 -2.99 14.93
CA THR A 129 9.03 -4.35 15.10
C THR A 129 7.91 -5.37 14.93
N SER A 130 7.97 -6.14 13.85
CA SER A 130 7.02 -7.20 13.48
C SER A 130 7.54 -8.56 13.90
N MET A 131 6.70 -9.41 14.52
CA MET A 131 7.05 -10.80 14.81
C MET A 131 5.84 -11.72 14.70
N SER A 132 6.04 -12.87 14.07
CA SER A 132 5.03 -13.95 13.95
C SER A 132 3.65 -13.50 13.48
N GLY A 133 3.57 -12.49 12.58
CA GLY A 133 2.32 -11.96 12.04
C GLY A 133 2.57 -11.13 10.78
N PRO A 134 2.30 -11.66 9.56
CA PRO A 134 2.49 -10.92 8.32
C PRO A 134 1.37 -9.92 8.06
N SER A 135 1.65 -8.91 7.24
CA SER A 135 0.58 -8.12 6.63
C SER A 135 -0.35 -9.01 5.81
N LEU A 136 -1.66 -8.86 5.97
CA LEU A 136 -2.64 -9.59 5.16
C LEU A 136 -2.59 -9.15 3.69
N ASP A 137 -2.25 -7.90 3.40
CA ASP A 137 -2.05 -7.42 2.03
C ASP A 137 -0.83 -8.10 1.38
N HIS A 138 0.31 -8.09 2.06
CA HIS A 138 1.53 -8.74 1.55
C HIS A 138 1.30 -10.25 1.37
N PHE A 139 0.61 -10.89 2.29
CA PHE A 139 0.25 -12.30 2.18
C PHE A 139 -0.70 -12.57 1.01
N GLY A 140 -1.68 -11.70 0.77
CA GLY A 140 -2.55 -11.77 -0.41
C GLY A 140 -1.77 -11.67 -1.73
N HIS A 141 -0.83 -10.73 -1.83
CA HIS A 141 0.08 -10.61 -2.98
C HIS A 141 0.99 -11.83 -3.13
N TRP A 142 1.52 -12.34 -2.02
CA TRP A 142 2.33 -13.56 -1.99
C TRP A 142 1.56 -14.78 -2.54
N ILE A 143 0.29 -14.96 -2.16
CA ILE A 143 -0.60 -16.00 -2.70
C ILE A 143 -0.85 -15.77 -4.20
N ASN A 144 -1.28 -14.58 -4.59
CA ASN A 144 -1.61 -14.24 -5.96
C ASN A 144 -0.44 -14.47 -6.92
N LYS A 145 0.77 -14.10 -6.52
CA LYS A 145 1.98 -14.31 -7.32
C LYS A 145 2.28 -15.80 -7.53
N ARG A 146 2.00 -16.65 -6.54
CA ARG A 146 2.23 -18.10 -6.62
C ARG A 146 1.16 -18.82 -7.42
N LEU A 147 -0.07 -18.35 -7.37
CA LEU A 147 -1.18 -18.88 -8.18
C LEU A 147 -1.07 -18.48 -9.65
N THR A 148 -0.69 -17.24 -9.93
CA THR A 148 -0.62 -16.71 -11.30
C THR A 148 0.63 -17.14 -12.06
N ARG A 149 1.70 -17.54 -11.36
CA ARG A 149 2.97 -18.00 -11.93
C ARG A 149 3.44 -19.28 -11.22
N PRO A 150 2.70 -20.39 -11.34
CA PRO A 150 3.01 -21.61 -10.60
C PRO A 150 4.34 -22.21 -11.06
N THR A 151 5.14 -22.62 -10.08
CA THR A 151 6.31 -23.50 -10.25
C THR A 151 6.23 -24.58 -9.18
N PRO A 152 6.87 -25.75 -9.32
CA PRO A 152 6.84 -26.79 -8.30
C PRO A 152 7.20 -26.27 -6.90
N ARG A 153 8.22 -25.39 -6.83
CA ARG A 153 8.63 -24.74 -5.57
C ARG A 153 7.53 -23.86 -4.99
N ARG A 154 6.89 -23.02 -5.83
CA ARG A 154 5.83 -22.09 -5.37
C ARG A 154 4.57 -22.82 -4.95
N VAL A 155 4.20 -23.90 -5.66
CA VAL A 155 3.08 -24.76 -5.27
C VAL A 155 3.40 -25.43 -3.92
N GLY A 156 4.61 -25.97 -3.74
CA GLY A 156 5.04 -26.53 -2.47
C GLY A 156 4.97 -25.52 -1.31
N GLN A 157 5.34 -24.26 -1.55
CA GLN A 157 5.22 -23.19 -0.55
C GLN A 157 3.75 -22.88 -0.18
N LEU A 158 2.85 -22.85 -1.17
CA LEU A 158 1.39 -22.66 -0.92
C LEU A 158 0.82 -23.81 -0.11
N LEU A 159 1.11 -25.05 -0.49
CA LEU A 159 0.64 -26.22 0.24
C LEU A 159 1.19 -26.29 1.66
N GLY A 160 2.49 -25.99 1.83
CA GLY A 160 3.12 -25.96 3.14
C GLY A 160 2.52 -24.89 4.07
N GLN A 161 2.26 -23.68 3.56
CA GLN A 161 1.58 -22.65 4.37
C GLN A 161 0.11 -23.01 4.59
N GLY A 162 -0.59 -23.54 3.60
CA GLY A 162 -1.98 -23.99 3.75
C GLY A 162 -2.13 -25.03 4.86
N ALA A 163 -1.19 -25.99 4.94
CA ALA A 163 -1.17 -26.97 6.02
C ALA A 163 -0.93 -26.35 7.41
N LYS A 164 -0.10 -25.29 7.52
CA LYS A 164 0.10 -24.54 8.77
C LYS A 164 -1.13 -23.68 9.14
N SER A 165 -1.89 -23.21 8.17
CA SER A 165 -3.03 -22.30 8.35
C SER A 165 -4.37 -23.03 8.55
N TRP A 166 -4.40 -24.34 8.81
CA TRP A 166 -5.64 -25.12 8.98
C TRP A 166 -6.60 -24.53 10.03
N TYR A 167 -6.05 -23.99 11.12
CA TYR A 167 -6.80 -23.40 12.21
C TYR A 167 -7.60 -22.14 11.79
N VAL A 168 -7.14 -21.42 10.77
CA VAL A 168 -7.83 -20.25 10.22
C VAL A 168 -9.21 -20.67 9.69
N TYR A 169 -9.29 -21.81 9.00
CA TYR A 169 -10.58 -22.35 8.51
C TYR A 169 -11.49 -22.72 9.68
N LEU A 170 -10.93 -23.34 10.73
CA LEU A 170 -11.67 -23.65 11.95
C LEU A 170 -12.27 -22.38 12.59
N LEU A 171 -11.46 -21.31 12.72
CA LEU A 171 -11.89 -20.04 13.32
C LEU A 171 -12.95 -19.30 12.50
N HIS A 172 -13.11 -19.62 11.20
CA HIS A 172 -14.19 -19.09 10.37
C HIS A 172 -15.53 -19.85 10.54
N THR A 173 -15.54 -21.03 11.15
CA THR A 173 -16.79 -21.75 11.37
C THR A 173 -17.66 -21.04 12.42
N PRO A 174 -18.98 -20.95 12.22
CA PRO A 174 -19.86 -20.35 13.22
C PRO A 174 -19.91 -21.18 14.50
N VAL A 175 -19.91 -20.54 15.66
CA VAL A 175 -20.17 -21.12 16.99
C VAL A 175 -19.12 -22.14 17.47
N LEU A 176 -18.53 -22.94 16.57
CA LEU A 176 -17.63 -24.04 16.95
C LEU A 176 -16.37 -23.56 17.70
N PRO A 177 -15.65 -22.54 17.26
CA PRO A 177 -14.48 -22.01 17.99
C PRO A 177 -14.85 -21.55 19.40
N GLU A 178 -15.97 -20.84 19.55
CA GLU A 178 -16.44 -20.32 20.83
C GLU A 178 -16.74 -21.47 21.82
N LEU A 179 -17.39 -22.53 21.37
CA LEU A 179 -17.68 -23.71 22.19
C LEU A 179 -16.40 -24.46 22.58
N VAL A 180 -15.48 -24.62 21.64
CA VAL A 180 -14.21 -25.31 21.85
C VAL A 180 -13.32 -24.57 22.86
N TRP A 181 -13.22 -23.24 22.75
CA TRP A 181 -12.44 -22.39 23.64
C TRP A 181 -13.05 -22.26 25.05
N ARG A 182 -14.36 -22.09 25.15
CA ARG A 182 -15.05 -22.05 26.45
C ARG A 182 -15.11 -23.42 27.11
N GLY A 183 -14.82 -24.49 26.37
CA GLY A 183 -14.87 -25.88 26.81
C GLY A 183 -13.46 -26.50 26.98
N PRO A 184 -13.21 -27.64 26.31
CA PRO A 184 -12.05 -28.48 26.60
C PRO A 184 -10.70 -27.87 26.20
N LEU A 185 -10.65 -27.05 25.13
CA LEU A 185 -9.40 -26.47 24.65
C LEU A 185 -8.88 -25.39 25.60
N GLY A 186 -9.74 -24.46 26.03
CA GLY A 186 -9.34 -23.38 26.95
C GLY A 186 -8.76 -23.94 28.25
N LYS A 187 -9.38 -25.01 28.82
CA LYS A 187 -8.89 -25.68 30.01
C LYS A 187 -7.53 -26.38 29.82
N ARG A 188 -7.24 -26.84 28.60
CA ARG A 188 -6.00 -27.57 28.27
C ARG A 188 -4.90 -26.68 27.73
N TRP A 189 -5.24 -25.45 27.30
CA TRP A 189 -4.32 -24.54 26.64
C TRP A 189 -3.04 -24.25 27.42
N PRO A 190 -3.06 -23.99 28.73
CA PRO A 190 -1.85 -23.80 29.53
C PRO A 190 -0.90 -25.00 29.47
N LYS A 191 -1.45 -26.23 29.49
CA LYS A 191 -0.64 -27.45 29.35
C LYS A 191 -0.07 -27.63 27.94
N ILE A 192 -0.80 -27.17 26.92
CA ILE A 192 -0.33 -27.19 25.52
C ILE A 192 0.83 -26.22 25.38
N LEU A 193 0.72 -24.99 25.87
CA LEU A 193 1.79 -23.99 25.84
C LEU A 193 3.04 -24.49 26.57
N GLU A 194 2.90 -25.10 27.73
CA GLU A 194 4.02 -25.67 28.48
C GLU A 194 4.72 -26.78 27.68
N ARG A 195 3.96 -27.71 27.10
CA ARG A 195 4.56 -28.89 26.40
C ARG A 195 5.08 -28.51 25.01
N VAL A 196 4.30 -27.74 24.25
CA VAL A 196 4.59 -27.45 22.85
C VAL A 196 5.54 -26.26 22.75
N GLU A 197 5.21 -25.15 23.40
CA GLU A 197 5.98 -23.90 23.28
C GLU A 197 7.10 -23.77 24.31
N LYS A 198 7.11 -24.62 25.35
CA LYS A 198 8.08 -24.57 26.45
C LYS A 198 7.96 -23.32 27.31
N ILE A 199 6.76 -22.78 27.45
CA ILE A 199 6.47 -21.65 28.32
C ILE A 199 6.36 -22.19 29.76
N PRO A 200 7.12 -21.61 30.72
CA PRO A 200 7.05 -22.00 32.13
C PRO A 200 5.63 -21.79 32.70
N ARG A 201 5.22 -22.64 33.63
CA ARG A 201 3.99 -22.44 34.38
C ARG A 201 4.07 -21.16 35.21
N GLY A 202 3.01 -20.38 35.23
CA GLY A 202 2.87 -19.15 35.97
C GLY A 202 1.48 -18.56 35.78
N ASP A 203 1.35 -17.25 35.93
CA ASP A 203 0.08 -16.52 35.80
C ASP A 203 -0.36 -16.31 34.34
N TYR A 204 0.38 -16.91 33.39
CA TYR A 204 0.09 -16.85 31.96
C TYR A 204 -0.27 -18.24 31.44
N PRO A 205 -1.28 -18.38 30.55
CA PRO A 205 -2.24 -17.36 30.13
C PRO A 205 -3.22 -16.95 31.24
N THR A 206 -3.85 -15.80 31.07
CA THR A 206 -4.82 -15.25 32.05
C THR A 206 -6.11 -16.06 32.12
N SER A 207 -6.88 -15.87 33.19
CA SER A 207 -8.16 -16.58 33.38
C SER A 207 -9.24 -16.17 32.38
N SER A 208 -9.10 -15.00 31.71
CA SER A 208 -9.98 -14.52 30.64
C SER A 208 -9.85 -15.25 29.32
N LEU A 209 -8.78 -16.04 29.13
CA LEU A 209 -8.42 -16.73 27.89
C LEU A 209 -9.61 -17.39 27.14
N PRO A 210 -10.54 -18.15 27.78
CA PRO A 210 -11.63 -18.79 27.03
C PRO A 210 -12.58 -17.79 26.39
N GLN A 211 -12.80 -16.64 27.02
CA GLN A 211 -13.64 -15.58 26.48
C GLN A 211 -12.88 -14.76 25.44
N ASP A 212 -11.61 -14.44 25.70
CA ASP A 212 -10.74 -13.69 24.79
C ASP A 212 -10.59 -14.43 23.46
N ALA A 213 -10.32 -15.73 23.52
CA ALA A 213 -10.22 -16.57 22.34
C ALA A 213 -11.54 -16.69 21.55
N ALA A 214 -12.68 -16.73 22.26
CA ALA A 214 -13.99 -16.72 21.64
C ALA A 214 -14.28 -15.39 20.91
N ASN A 215 -13.97 -14.26 21.53
CA ASN A 215 -14.11 -12.94 20.93
C ASN A 215 -13.12 -12.74 19.78
N GLY A 216 -11.85 -13.12 19.99
CA GLY A 216 -10.76 -12.94 19.03
C GLY A 216 -10.90 -13.76 17.74
N ALA A 217 -11.78 -14.77 17.69
CA ALA A 217 -12.14 -15.42 16.43
C ALA A 217 -12.67 -14.43 15.37
N TRP A 218 -13.21 -13.29 15.79
CA TRP A 218 -13.68 -12.24 14.89
C TRP A 218 -12.55 -11.44 14.24
N LEU A 219 -11.34 -11.42 14.79
CA LEU A 219 -10.16 -10.90 14.11
C LEU A 219 -9.96 -11.61 12.75
N TYR A 220 -10.13 -12.93 12.74
CA TYR A 220 -10.02 -13.73 11.51
C TYR A 220 -11.22 -13.53 10.59
N ARG A 221 -12.44 -13.61 11.12
CA ARG A 221 -13.69 -13.55 10.35
C ARG A 221 -13.89 -12.21 9.64
N ASP A 222 -13.58 -11.11 10.33
CA ASP A 222 -13.77 -9.77 9.79
C ASP A 222 -12.71 -9.39 8.74
N ASN A 223 -11.49 -9.96 8.81
CA ASN A 223 -10.36 -9.45 8.04
C ASN A 223 -9.75 -10.41 7.03
N VAL A 224 -9.50 -11.68 7.40
CA VAL A 224 -8.61 -12.55 6.63
C VAL A 224 -9.13 -12.77 5.21
N ARG A 225 -10.37 -13.27 5.07
CA ARG A 225 -10.92 -13.55 3.74
C ARG A 225 -11.06 -12.30 2.87
N ALA A 226 -11.52 -11.21 3.45
CA ALA A 226 -11.72 -9.96 2.74
C ALA A 226 -10.41 -9.40 2.19
N ARG A 227 -9.37 -9.36 3.04
CA ARG A 227 -8.09 -8.75 2.70
C ARG A 227 -7.23 -9.64 1.79
N LEU A 228 -7.15 -10.94 2.05
CA LEU A 228 -6.39 -11.87 1.18
C LEU A 228 -6.96 -11.95 -0.24
N SER A 229 -8.29 -11.83 -0.40
CA SER A 229 -8.91 -11.85 -1.72
C SER A 229 -8.75 -10.54 -2.49
N ARG A 230 -8.51 -9.43 -1.82
CA ARG A 230 -8.37 -8.08 -2.39
C ARG A 230 -7.28 -7.31 -1.65
N PRO A 231 -6.01 -7.73 -1.78
CA PRO A 231 -4.92 -7.03 -1.13
C PRO A 231 -4.74 -5.63 -1.73
N ARG A 232 -4.43 -4.66 -0.88
CA ARG A 232 -4.14 -3.29 -1.32
C ARG A 232 -2.82 -3.26 -2.10
N PRO A 233 -2.77 -2.57 -3.24
CA PRO A 233 -1.55 -2.47 -4.05
C PRO A 233 -0.53 -1.48 -3.46
N ASP A 234 -0.91 -0.66 -2.50
CA ASP A 234 -0.12 0.42 -1.91
C ASP A 234 0.20 0.19 -0.42
N ALA A 235 0.25 -1.06 0.02
CA ALA A 235 0.52 -1.43 1.41
C ALA A 235 2.03 -1.32 1.76
N TYR A 236 2.66 -0.19 1.42
CA TYR A 236 4.06 0.10 1.76
C TYR A 236 4.16 0.63 3.20
N ALA A 237 5.16 0.15 3.93
CA ALA A 237 5.44 0.67 5.26
C ALA A 237 5.96 2.11 5.17
N HIS A 238 5.40 3.01 5.99
CA HIS A 238 5.81 4.42 6.08
C HIS A 238 6.79 4.69 7.22
N ALA A 239 7.15 3.67 7.98
CA ALA A 239 8.14 3.72 9.05
C ALA A 239 9.17 2.60 8.87
N PRO A 240 10.40 2.74 9.39
CA PRO A 240 11.41 1.68 9.40
C PRO A 240 10.86 0.41 10.04
N VAL A 241 11.18 -0.75 9.46
CA VAL A 241 10.69 -2.06 9.92
C VAL A 241 11.83 -2.95 10.39
N GLN A 242 11.65 -3.57 11.55
CA GLN A 242 12.41 -4.72 12.02
C GLN A 242 11.53 -5.96 11.97
N LEU A 243 11.98 -7.03 11.33
CA LEU A 243 11.28 -8.32 11.29
C LEU A 243 12.01 -9.34 12.14
N VAL A 244 11.33 -9.92 13.11
CA VAL A 244 11.83 -11.04 13.92
C VAL A 244 11.09 -12.32 13.52
N THR A 245 11.83 -13.31 12.99
CA THR A 245 11.25 -14.55 12.45
C THR A 245 11.74 -15.77 13.25
N PRO A 246 10.87 -16.43 14.01
CA PRO A 246 11.18 -17.70 14.65
C PRO A 246 11.12 -18.84 13.63
N LEU A 247 12.21 -19.58 13.48
CA LEU A 247 12.33 -20.65 12.48
C LEU A 247 11.49 -21.90 12.82
N GLY A 248 11.14 -22.09 14.09
CA GLY A 248 10.31 -23.18 14.59
C GLY A 248 8.82 -22.86 14.73
N ASP A 249 8.33 -21.74 14.13
CA ASP A 249 6.93 -21.34 14.19
C ASP A 249 6.03 -22.39 13.51
N ALA A 250 5.05 -22.91 14.28
CA ALA A 250 4.13 -23.94 13.82
C ALA A 250 3.02 -23.37 12.90
N PHE A 251 2.75 -22.07 12.94
CA PHE A 251 1.62 -21.41 12.29
C PHE A 251 2.04 -20.67 11.03
N LEU A 252 3.23 -20.10 11.00
CA LEU A 252 3.72 -19.25 9.92
C LEU A 252 5.03 -19.77 9.34
N SER A 253 5.15 -19.70 8.03
CA SER A 253 6.40 -19.99 7.33
C SER A 253 7.23 -18.73 7.16
N GLU A 254 8.54 -18.80 7.35
CA GLU A 254 9.48 -17.72 7.03
C GLU A 254 9.34 -17.24 5.59
N ARG A 255 8.83 -18.10 4.69
CA ARG A 255 8.64 -17.83 3.26
C ARG A 255 7.55 -16.78 2.97
N LEU A 256 6.70 -16.47 3.94
CA LEU A 256 5.72 -15.37 3.81
C LEU A 256 6.40 -14.00 3.68
N TYR A 257 7.63 -13.90 4.16
CA TYR A 257 8.42 -12.68 4.14
C TYR A 257 9.46 -12.63 3.01
N ASP A 258 9.42 -13.56 2.04
CA ASP A 258 10.37 -13.60 0.91
C ASP A 258 10.40 -12.29 0.11
N GLU A 259 9.30 -11.55 0.10
CA GLU A 259 9.11 -10.33 -0.68
C GLU A 259 8.99 -9.06 0.19
N LEU A 260 9.38 -9.13 1.46
CA LEU A 260 9.25 -8.01 2.40
C LEU A 260 9.94 -6.74 1.90
N GLU A 261 11.09 -6.87 1.24
CA GLU A 261 11.86 -5.74 0.69
C GLU A 261 11.07 -4.89 -0.30
N LEU A 262 10.06 -5.46 -0.97
CA LEU A 262 9.17 -4.71 -1.86
C LEU A 262 8.22 -3.77 -1.11
N TRP A 263 7.90 -4.08 0.15
CA TRP A 263 6.89 -3.40 0.95
C TRP A 263 7.47 -2.58 2.10
N ALA A 264 8.62 -2.98 2.56
CA ALA A 264 9.38 -2.34 3.62
C ALA A 264 10.88 -2.36 3.25
N PRO A 265 11.30 -1.48 2.34
CA PRO A 265 12.70 -1.38 1.91
C PRO A 265 13.63 -1.09 3.09
N GLY A 266 14.78 -1.77 3.11
CA GLY A 266 15.75 -1.63 4.20
C GLY A 266 15.33 -2.26 5.53
N ALA A 267 14.33 -3.15 5.52
CA ALA A 267 13.90 -3.83 6.74
C ALA A 267 15.03 -4.66 7.37
N VAL A 268 15.28 -4.42 8.65
CA VAL A 268 16.22 -5.22 9.45
C VAL A 268 15.60 -6.58 9.75
N ARG A 269 16.34 -7.67 9.51
CA ARG A 269 15.82 -9.02 9.70
C ARG A 269 16.63 -9.80 10.74
N HIS A 270 15.92 -10.35 11.72
CA HIS A 270 16.48 -11.28 12.70
C HIS A 270 15.78 -12.63 12.58
N THR A 271 16.56 -13.69 12.64
CA THR A 271 16.04 -15.06 12.73
C THR A 271 16.57 -15.73 13.99
N LEU A 272 15.75 -16.56 14.62
CA LEU A 272 16.18 -17.31 15.79
C LEU A 272 15.53 -18.68 15.88
N GLN A 273 16.24 -19.63 16.52
CA GLN A 273 15.71 -20.95 16.84
C GLN A 273 14.75 -20.84 18.03
N ALA A 274 13.51 -20.49 17.74
CA ALA A 274 12.43 -20.40 18.70
C ALA A 274 11.12 -20.83 18.05
N LYS A 275 10.08 -21.01 18.86
CA LYS A 275 8.72 -21.28 18.43
C LYS A 275 7.91 -19.99 18.41
N HIS A 276 6.59 -20.08 18.31
CA HIS A 276 5.72 -18.93 18.10
C HIS A 276 5.77 -17.88 19.22
N TRP A 277 5.67 -18.26 20.49
CA TRP A 277 5.61 -17.33 21.65
C TRP A 277 6.99 -16.78 22.05
N ILE A 278 7.65 -16.06 21.17
CA ILE A 278 8.97 -15.44 21.43
C ILE A 278 8.94 -14.48 22.61
N PRO A 279 7.91 -13.63 22.83
CA PRO A 279 7.88 -12.71 23.97
C PRO A 279 8.03 -13.43 25.33
N ARG A 280 7.62 -14.68 25.41
CA ARG A 280 7.68 -15.51 26.64
C ARG A 280 8.90 -16.39 26.71
N THR A 281 9.47 -16.79 25.57
CA THR A 281 10.55 -17.80 25.52
C THR A 281 11.94 -17.19 25.26
N ARG A 282 12.01 -15.96 24.76
CA ARG A 282 13.26 -15.23 24.44
C ARG A 282 13.18 -13.73 24.78
N PRO A 283 12.68 -13.35 26.00
CA PRO A 283 12.43 -11.94 26.34
C PRO A 283 13.70 -11.08 26.33
N ASP A 284 14.86 -11.62 26.78
CA ASP A 284 16.11 -10.87 26.82
C ASP A 284 16.61 -10.50 25.43
N GLN A 285 16.63 -11.48 24.52
CA GLN A 285 17.04 -11.27 23.14
C GLN A 285 16.12 -10.28 22.43
N LEU A 286 14.81 -10.42 22.68
CA LEU A 286 13.81 -9.55 22.06
C LEU A 286 13.93 -8.12 22.57
N ALA A 287 14.07 -7.92 23.89
CA ALA A 287 14.26 -6.61 24.47
C ALA A 287 15.55 -5.93 23.98
N SER A 288 16.64 -6.70 23.80
CA SER A 288 17.89 -6.19 23.21
C SER A 288 17.69 -5.67 21.78
N TRP A 289 17.08 -6.46 20.90
CA TRP A 289 16.84 -6.06 19.51
C TRP A 289 15.86 -4.88 19.39
N ILE A 290 14.81 -4.85 20.22
CA ILE A 290 13.89 -3.70 20.29
C ILE A 290 14.65 -2.46 20.75
N THR A 291 15.45 -2.55 21.81
CA THR A 291 16.24 -1.42 22.33
C THR A 291 17.18 -0.86 21.26
N GLU A 292 17.94 -1.71 20.59
CA GLU A 292 18.85 -1.30 19.53
C GLU A 292 18.11 -0.60 18.39
N PHE A 293 17.01 -1.19 17.93
CA PHE A 293 16.23 -0.66 16.83
C PHE A 293 15.55 0.68 17.18
N VAL A 294 14.95 0.79 18.36
CA VAL A 294 14.34 2.03 18.84
C VAL A 294 15.40 3.13 18.97
N THR A 295 16.52 2.85 19.64
CA THR A 295 17.59 3.84 19.86
C THR A 295 18.18 4.33 18.53
N THR A 296 18.31 3.47 17.55
CA THR A 296 18.81 3.84 16.20
C THR A 296 17.87 4.80 15.49
N HIS A 297 16.57 4.74 15.78
CA HIS A 297 15.54 5.54 15.09
C HIS A 297 14.99 6.70 15.95
N GLU A 298 15.51 6.90 17.17
CA GLU A 298 15.16 8.04 18.00
C GLU A 298 15.73 9.33 17.43
N GLY A 299 14.84 10.23 17.02
CA GLY A 299 15.22 11.53 16.49
C GLY A 299 15.76 11.52 15.04
N GLU A 300 15.90 10.40 14.38
CA GLU A 300 16.24 10.33 12.96
C GLU A 300 14.96 10.34 12.11
N ARG A 301 14.91 11.25 11.11
CA ARG A 301 13.99 11.03 9.97
C ARG A 301 14.39 9.73 9.28
N PRO A 302 13.44 8.91 8.79
CA PRO A 302 13.77 7.68 8.08
C PRO A 302 14.85 7.96 7.03
N ARG A 303 16.01 7.31 7.12
CA ARG A 303 17.02 7.38 6.07
C ARG A 303 16.45 6.75 4.80
N ALA A 304 16.58 7.46 3.70
CA ALA A 304 16.23 6.90 2.40
C ALA A 304 17.00 5.59 2.19
N THR A 305 16.28 4.55 1.81
CA THR A 305 16.92 3.28 1.41
C THR A 305 17.81 3.54 0.20
N PRO A 306 19.03 2.98 0.12
CA PRO A 306 19.83 3.09 -1.07
C PRO A 306 19.03 2.60 -2.29
N ALA A 307 19.05 3.36 -3.36
CA ALA A 307 18.37 2.99 -4.60
C ALA A 307 18.91 1.66 -5.14
N THR A 308 18.01 0.70 -5.36
CA THR A 308 18.34 -0.66 -5.81
C THR A 308 17.71 -1.03 -7.15
N GLY A 309 16.98 -0.10 -7.76
CA GLY A 309 16.24 -0.31 -8.99
C GLY A 309 17.15 -0.62 -10.19
N LYS A 310 16.60 -1.33 -11.15
CA LYS A 310 17.28 -1.78 -12.38
C LYS A 310 17.96 -0.67 -13.19
N TYR A 311 17.50 0.57 -13.03
CA TYR A 311 17.93 1.70 -13.83
C TYR A 311 18.64 2.81 -13.02
N VAL A 312 19.22 2.47 -11.87
CA VAL A 312 19.93 3.43 -10.99
C VAL A 312 21.01 4.22 -11.74
N GLN A 313 21.79 3.57 -12.59
CA GLN A 313 22.82 4.25 -13.39
C GLN A 313 22.23 5.24 -14.41
N ARG A 314 20.97 5.06 -14.81
CA ARG A 314 20.31 5.92 -15.81
C ARG A 314 19.56 7.08 -15.19
N PHE A 315 18.88 6.85 -14.06
CA PHE A 315 17.97 7.83 -13.45
C PHE A 315 18.47 8.41 -12.13
N GLY A 316 19.55 7.88 -11.56
CA GLY A 316 20.11 8.37 -10.31
C GLY A 316 20.38 9.88 -10.36
N GLY A 317 19.77 10.64 -9.43
CA GLY A 317 19.88 12.10 -9.34
C GLY A 317 19.05 12.90 -10.34
N GLN A 318 18.44 12.29 -11.37
CA GLN A 318 17.56 13.00 -12.31
C GLN A 318 16.29 13.48 -11.62
N LEU A 319 15.79 14.65 -12.01
CA LEU A 319 14.53 15.20 -11.55
C LEU A 319 13.38 14.70 -12.43
N VAL A 320 12.46 13.98 -11.82
CA VAL A 320 11.29 13.38 -12.49
C VAL A 320 10.00 13.97 -11.92
N LEU A 321 9.16 14.53 -12.78
CA LEU A 321 7.85 15.03 -12.40
C LEU A 321 6.76 14.11 -12.94
N VAL A 322 5.84 13.67 -12.06
CA VAL A 322 4.72 12.78 -12.42
C VAL A 322 3.41 13.44 -12.03
N THR A 323 2.51 13.68 -13.01
CA THR A 323 1.15 14.16 -12.75
C THR A 323 0.18 12.99 -12.52
N GLY A 324 -0.84 13.19 -11.67
CA GLY A 324 -1.73 12.12 -11.23
C GLY A 324 -0.98 11.07 -10.40
N ALA A 325 0.02 11.53 -9.64
CA ALA A 325 0.90 10.68 -8.85
C ALA A 325 0.25 10.12 -7.57
N GLY A 326 -0.92 10.62 -7.20
CA GLY A 326 -1.61 10.21 -5.98
C GLY A 326 -2.11 8.77 -5.98
N SER A 327 -2.26 8.12 -7.14
CA SER A 327 -2.75 6.73 -7.21
C SER A 327 -2.38 6.02 -8.52
N GLY A 328 -2.70 4.72 -8.60
CA GLY A 328 -2.66 3.93 -9.83
C GLY A 328 -1.31 3.96 -10.57
N ILE A 329 -1.36 4.21 -11.89
CA ILE A 329 -0.17 4.23 -12.75
C ILE A 329 0.80 5.34 -12.34
N GLY A 330 0.30 6.53 -11.97
CA GLY A 330 1.14 7.67 -11.59
C GLY A 330 1.96 7.37 -10.34
N ARG A 331 1.33 6.85 -9.29
CA ARG A 331 2.01 6.45 -8.05
C ARG A 331 3.05 5.34 -8.32
N ALA A 332 2.65 4.29 -9.05
CA ALA A 332 3.58 3.21 -9.39
C ALA A 332 4.77 3.71 -10.23
N THR A 333 4.56 4.72 -11.09
CA THR A 333 5.61 5.35 -11.88
C THR A 333 6.56 6.16 -11.00
N ALA A 334 6.01 6.98 -10.08
CA ALA A 334 6.80 7.71 -9.10
C ALA A 334 7.70 6.77 -8.28
N PHE A 335 7.15 5.64 -7.83
CA PHE A 335 7.91 4.62 -7.10
C PHE A 335 9.00 3.96 -7.95
N ALA A 336 8.72 3.59 -9.19
CA ALA A 336 9.72 2.97 -10.07
C ALA A 336 10.92 3.91 -10.37
N PHE A 337 10.67 5.21 -10.50
CA PHE A 337 11.74 6.21 -10.60
C PHE A 337 12.48 6.40 -9.27
N ALA A 338 11.76 6.43 -8.15
CA ALA A 338 12.35 6.50 -6.81
C ALA A 338 13.29 5.31 -6.51
N GLU A 339 12.85 4.08 -6.79
CA GLU A 339 13.68 2.87 -6.71
C GLU A 339 14.94 2.96 -7.57
N SER A 340 14.88 3.74 -8.65
CA SER A 340 16.01 4.00 -9.55
C SER A 340 16.84 5.22 -9.12
N GLY A 341 16.63 5.78 -7.93
CA GLY A 341 17.41 6.87 -7.36
C GLY A 341 17.13 8.25 -7.95
N ALA A 342 16.01 8.42 -8.64
CA ALA A 342 15.58 9.71 -9.15
C ALA A 342 15.02 10.60 -8.01
N ARG A 343 15.16 11.91 -8.17
CA ARG A 343 14.47 12.93 -7.40
C ARG A 343 13.05 13.04 -7.96
N VAL A 344 12.01 13.00 -7.12
CA VAL A 344 10.62 12.86 -7.59
C VAL A 344 9.76 14.05 -7.17
N VAL A 345 9.04 14.64 -8.11
CA VAL A 345 7.95 15.60 -7.85
C VAL A 345 6.63 14.88 -8.12
N ALA A 346 5.93 14.55 -7.06
CA ALA A 346 4.61 13.91 -7.11
C ALA A 346 3.52 14.99 -7.18
N VAL A 347 2.86 15.11 -8.32
CA VAL A 347 1.81 16.12 -8.55
C VAL A 347 0.45 15.43 -8.60
N ASP A 348 -0.49 15.87 -7.76
CA ASP A 348 -1.88 15.43 -7.81
C ASP A 348 -2.82 16.57 -7.40
N ARG A 349 -4.10 16.49 -7.77
CA ARG A 349 -5.12 17.42 -7.28
C ARG A 349 -5.51 17.14 -5.82
N ASP A 350 -5.29 15.92 -5.35
CA ASP A 350 -5.50 15.50 -3.97
C ASP A 350 -4.19 15.66 -3.18
N PRO A 351 -4.12 16.64 -2.24
CA PRO A 351 -2.92 16.94 -1.50
C PRO A 351 -2.43 15.77 -0.63
N GLU A 352 -3.35 15.02 -0.03
CA GLU A 352 -3.02 13.91 0.85
C GLU A 352 -2.36 12.76 0.07
N SER A 353 -2.94 12.40 -1.07
CA SER A 353 -2.39 11.36 -1.93
C SER A 353 -1.05 11.73 -2.56
N ALA A 354 -0.84 13.01 -2.91
CA ALA A 354 0.45 13.52 -3.39
C ALA A 354 1.52 13.45 -2.29
N ALA A 355 1.19 13.96 -1.09
CA ALA A 355 2.08 13.93 0.08
C ALA A 355 2.49 12.49 0.43
N ARG A 356 1.52 11.59 0.47
CA ARG A 356 1.74 10.16 0.72
C ARG A 356 2.69 9.54 -0.31
N THR A 357 2.51 9.84 -1.60
CA THR A 357 3.39 9.31 -2.65
C THR A 357 4.80 9.84 -2.52
N ALA A 358 4.98 11.14 -2.24
CA ALA A 358 6.30 11.73 -2.06
C ALA A 358 7.04 11.15 -0.83
N GLU A 359 6.33 10.93 0.28
CA GLU A 359 6.90 10.30 1.47
C GLU A 359 7.37 8.88 1.18
N LEU A 360 6.51 8.06 0.59
CA LEU A 360 6.87 6.69 0.23
C LEU A 360 8.01 6.63 -0.80
N ALA A 361 8.03 7.55 -1.77
CA ALA A 361 9.12 7.64 -2.74
C ALA A 361 10.50 7.83 -2.06
N ARG A 362 10.57 8.66 -1.01
CA ARG A 362 11.78 8.82 -0.20
C ARG A 362 12.20 7.53 0.50
N LEU A 363 11.24 6.79 1.04
CA LEU A 363 11.51 5.53 1.75
C LEU A 363 12.03 4.42 0.82
N ILE A 364 11.66 4.41 -0.45
CA ILE A 364 12.03 3.37 -1.40
C ILE A 364 13.22 3.72 -2.30
N GLY A 365 13.85 4.87 -2.13
CA GLY A 365 15.13 5.16 -2.78
C GLY A 365 15.27 6.51 -3.45
N ALA A 366 14.24 7.36 -3.48
CA ALA A 366 14.39 8.74 -3.95
C ALA A 366 15.27 9.53 -2.96
N PRO A 367 16.37 10.16 -3.39
CA PRO A 367 17.17 11.00 -2.52
C PRO A 367 16.38 12.23 -2.02
N GLU A 368 15.47 12.72 -2.86
CA GLU A 368 14.52 13.79 -2.54
C GLU A 368 13.18 13.52 -3.23
N ALA A 369 12.09 13.85 -2.56
CA ALA A 369 10.76 13.82 -3.17
C ALA A 369 9.86 14.91 -2.57
N TRP A 370 9.08 15.55 -3.43
CA TRP A 370 8.17 16.64 -3.08
C TRP A 370 6.76 16.33 -3.56
N ALA A 371 5.79 16.86 -2.84
CA ALA A 371 4.39 16.81 -3.20
C ALA A 371 3.91 18.19 -3.63
N GLU A 372 3.24 18.26 -4.77
CA GLU A 372 2.63 19.48 -5.28
C GLU A 372 1.14 19.25 -5.56
N THR A 373 0.31 20.17 -5.07
CA THR A 373 -1.14 20.07 -5.24
C THR A 373 -1.59 20.94 -6.40
N VAL A 374 -1.91 20.30 -7.53
CA VAL A 374 -2.30 21.01 -8.75
C VAL A 374 -3.35 20.25 -9.54
N ASP A 375 -4.39 20.94 -9.98
CA ASP A 375 -5.28 20.46 -11.05
C ASP A 375 -4.63 20.79 -12.40
N VAL A 376 -4.27 19.76 -13.17
CA VAL A 376 -3.60 19.92 -14.47
C VAL A 376 -4.45 20.63 -15.53
N SER A 377 -5.77 20.72 -15.33
CA SER A 377 -6.68 21.44 -16.22
C SER A 377 -6.64 22.96 -16.03
N ASP A 378 -6.08 23.44 -14.92
CA ASP A 378 -5.88 24.87 -14.62
C ASP A 378 -4.52 25.33 -15.15
N GLU A 379 -4.55 26.13 -16.24
CA GLU A 379 -3.34 26.66 -16.90
C GLU A 379 -2.51 27.51 -15.94
N GLN A 380 -3.13 28.39 -15.16
CA GLN A 380 -2.40 29.29 -14.24
C GLN A 380 -1.75 28.50 -13.08
N ALA A 381 -2.43 27.47 -12.58
CA ALA A 381 -1.86 26.59 -11.56
C ALA A 381 -0.66 25.81 -12.12
N MET A 382 -0.72 25.35 -13.37
CA MET A 382 0.38 24.67 -14.05
C MET A 382 1.56 25.61 -14.33
N GLU A 383 1.32 26.87 -14.69
CA GLU A 383 2.37 27.88 -14.84
C GLU A 383 3.10 28.15 -13.52
N LYS A 384 2.34 28.33 -12.43
CA LYS A 384 2.91 28.50 -11.08
C LYS A 384 3.73 27.28 -10.65
N LEU A 385 3.22 26.08 -10.91
CA LEU A 385 3.95 24.82 -10.65
C LEU A 385 5.27 24.80 -11.41
N ALA A 386 5.25 25.09 -12.71
CA ALA A 386 6.47 25.05 -13.54
C ALA A 386 7.51 26.08 -13.09
N ALA A 387 7.08 27.29 -12.74
CA ALA A 387 7.96 28.32 -12.18
C ALA A 387 8.56 27.89 -10.84
N LYS A 388 7.74 27.35 -9.92
CA LYS A 388 8.18 26.86 -8.61
C LYS A 388 9.18 25.72 -8.75
N VAL A 389 8.87 24.70 -9.57
CA VAL A 389 9.75 23.55 -9.78
C VAL A 389 11.11 23.98 -10.31
N ALA A 390 11.14 24.87 -11.31
CA ALA A 390 12.39 25.38 -11.86
C ALA A 390 13.23 26.17 -10.84
N ALA A 391 12.57 26.97 -9.98
CA ALA A 391 13.25 27.79 -8.98
C ALA A 391 13.76 27.00 -7.77
N GLU A 392 12.97 26.03 -7.29
CA GLU A 392 13.23 25.34 -6.02
C GLU A 392 13.90 23.97 -6.20
N TYR A 393 13.54 23.23 -7.27
CA TYR A 393 13.98 21.84 -7.47
C TYR A 393 14.88 21.68 -8.68
N GLY A 394 14.81 22.59 -9.65
CA GLY A 394 15.56 22.57 -10.89
C GLY A 394 14.72 22.21 -12.12
N VAL A 395 15.38 22.14 -13.28
CA VAL A 395 14.71 21.77 -14.53
C VAL A 395 14.50 20.27 -14.59
N VAL A 396 13.26 19.87 -14.89
CA VAL A 396 12.85 18.47 -14.97
C VAL A 396 13.61 17.72 -16.08
N ASP A 397 14.15 16.54 -15.78
CA ASP A 397 14.80 15.66 -16.76
C ASP A 397 13.81 14.72 -17.44
N VAL A 398 12.80 14.26 -16.67
CA VAL A 398 11.72 13.41 -17.19
C VAL A 398 10.38 13.94 -16.72
N LEU A 399 9.53 14.33 -17.66
CA LEU A 399 8.13 14.68 -17.40
C LEU A 399 7.23 13.49 -17.71
N VAL A 400 6.36 13.10 -16.77
CA VAL A 400 5.32 12.08 -16.99
C VAL A 400 3.94 12.72 -16.85
N ASN A 401 3.31 13.07 -17.95
CA ASN A 401 1.93 13.50 -18.02
C ASN A 401 1.02 12.28 -17.93
N ASN A 402 0.60 11.95 -16.71
CA ASN A 402 -0.20 10.76 -16.46
C ASN A 402 -1.61 11.07 -15.91
N ALA A 403 -1.83 12.25 -15.35
CA ALA A 403 -3.16 12.65 -14.87
C ALA A 403 -4.24 12.44 -15.94
N GLY A 404 -5.37 11.87 -15.54
CA GLY A 404 -6.46 11.60 -16.46
C GLY A 404 -7.71 11.06 -15.77
N ILE A 405 -8.86 11.28 -16.40
CA ILE A 405 -10.17 10.81 -15.93
C ILE A 405 -10.85 9.94 -16.98
N GLY A 406 -11.71 9.02 -16.52
CA GLY A 406 -12.53 8.15 -17.36
C GLY A 406 -13.92 8.75 -17.59
N LEU A 407 -14.42 8.63 -18.82
CA LEU A 407 -15.80 8.93 -19.18
C LEU A 407 -16.34 7.81 -20.08
N SER A 408 -17.51 7.30 -19.75
CA SER A 408 -18.26 6.32 -20.54
C SER A 408 -19.67 6.84 -20.80
N GLY A 409 -20.17 6.67 -22.03
CA GLY A 409 -21.49 7.07 -22.47
C GLY A 409 -21.54 7.12 -23.99
N SER A 410 -22.76 7.02 -24.58
CA SER A 410 -22.90 7.21 -26.04
C SER A 410 -22.61 8.68 -26.42
N PHE A 411 -22.38 8.93 -27.70
CA PHE A 411 -22.12 10.31 -28.17
C PHE A 411 -23.24 11.26 -27.82
N PHE A 412 -24.49 10.81 -27.92
CA PHE A 412 -25.66 11.66 -27.67
C PHE A 412 -26.02 11.79 -26.18
N ASP A 413 -25.56 10.87 -25.34
CA ASP A 413 -25.79 10.94 -23.90
C ASP A 413 -24.72 11.77 -23.18
N THR A 414 -23.57 12.02 -23.82
CA THR A 414 -22.49 12.84 -23.26
C THR A 414 -22.73 14.33 -23.56
N THR A 415 -22.78 15.13 -22.51
CA THR A 415 -23.04 16.58 -22.62
C THR A 415 -21.78 17.35 -23.08
N PRO A 416 -21.92 18.59 -23.59
CA PRO A 416 -20.76 19.45 -23.86
C PRO A 416 -19.86 19.65 -22.65
N GLU A 417 -20.44 19.72 -21.45
CA GLU A 417 -19.71 19.85 -20.17
C GLU A 417 -18.87 18.60 -19.88
N ASP A 418 -19.40 17.40 -20.15
CA ASP A 418 -18.66 16.13 -20.02
C ASP A 418 -17.48 16.11 -20.99
N TRP A 419 -17.70 16.51 -22.24
CA TRP A 419 -16.64 16.64 -23.24
C TRP A 419 -15.57 17.62 -22.77
N LYS A 420 -15.98 18.82 -22.34
CA LYS A 420 -15.06 19.83 -21.85
C LYS A 420 -14.21 19.29 -20.71
N LYS A 421 -14.83 18.71 -19.69
CA LYS A 421 -14.14 18.14 -18.51
C LYS A 421 -13.09 17.09 -18.89
N VAL A 422 -13.43 16.17 -19.80
CA VAL A 422 -12.49 15.13 -20.25
C VAL A 422 -11.36 15.74 -21.07
N LEU A 423 -11.64 16.68 -21.95
CA LEU A 423 -10.60 17.33 -22.77
C LEU A 423 -9.70 18.21 -21.92
N ASP A 424 -10.24 18.96 -20.95
CA ASP A 424 -9.45 19.81 -20.05
C ASP A 424 -8.40 18.99 -19.28
N VAL A 425 -8.80 17.86 -18.71
CA VAL A 425 -7.86 17.01 -17.94
C VAL A 425 -6.97 16.18 -18.86
N ASN A 426 -7.56 15.38 -19.77
CA ASN A 426 -6.84 14.36 -20.52
C ASN A 426 -5.99 14.91 -21.67
N LEU A 427 -6.32 16.09 -22.22
CA LEU A 427 -5.62 16.69 -23.34
C LEU A 427 -4.95 18.01 -22.95
N TRP A 428 -5.71 19.01 -22.43
CA TRP A 428 -5.12 20.30 -22.06
C TRP A 428 -4.10 20.15 -20.93
N GLY A 429 -4.36 19.31 -19.92
CA GLY A 429 -3.36 19.01 -18.89
C GLY A 429 -2.04 18.48 -19.46
N VAL A 430 -2.11 17.63 -20.50
CA VAL A 430 -0.92 17.16 -21.21
C VAL A 430 -0.25 18.28 -22.01
N ILE A 431 -1.05 19.13 -22.68
CA ILE A 431 -0.53 20.29 -23.45
C ILE A 431 0.20 21.26 -22.51
N HIS A 432 -0.40 21.62 -21.36
CA HIS A 432 0.22 22.49 -20.36
C HIS A 432 1.57 21.91 -19.89
N GLY A 433 1.58 20.63 -19.49
CA GLY A 433 2.83 19.97 -19.09
C GLY A 433 3.90 20.01 -20.19
N CYS A 434 3.55 19.62 -21.41
CA CYS A 434 4.49 19.63 -22.54
C CYS A 434 5.01 21.02 -22.86
N ARG A 435 4.14 22.05 -22.90
CA ARG A 435 4.55 23.43 -23.21
C ARG A 435 5.48 24.02 -22.16
N LEU A 436 5.11 23.88 -20.89
CA LEU A 436 5.83 24.51 -19.78
C LEU A 436 7.18 23.80 -19.51
N PHE A 437 7.13 22.52 -19.22
CA PHE A 437 8.33 21.75 -18.87
C PHE A 437 9.16 21.40 -20.11
N GLY A 438 8.54 21.12 -21.25
CA GLY A 438 9.25 20.90 -22.50
C GLY A 438 10.05 22.12 -22.96
N LYS A 439 9.50 23.33 -22.78
CA LYS A 439 10.23 24.57 -23.03
C LYS A 439 11.42 24.74 -22.10
N GLN A 440 11.26 24.46 -20.79
CA GLN A 440 12.37 24.52 -19.84
C GLN A 440 13.48 23.51 -20.19
N MET A 441 13.14 22.28 -20.61
CA MET A 441 14.12 21.30 -21.11
C MET A 441 14.86 21.83 -22.34
N ALA A 442 14.14 22.43 -23.31
CA ALA A 442 14.71 23.00 -24.52
C ALA A 442 15.65 24.16 -24.20
N ASP A 443 15.21 25.10 -23.37
CA ASP A 443 16.01 26.27 -22.94
C ASP A 443 17.28 25.85 -22.19
N ARG A 444 17.24 24.79 -21.40
CA ARG A 444 18.39 24.22 -20.71
C ARG A 444 19.41 23.61 -21.67
N GLY A 445 18.99 23.09 -22.82
CA GLY A 445 19.87 22.53 -23.86
C GLY A 445 20.58 21.22 -23.49
N GLN A 446 20.16 20.52 -22.44
CA GLN A 446 20.77 19.27 -21.98
C GLN A 446 19.93 18.03 -22.34
N GLY A 447 18.91 18.21 -23.20
CA GLY A 447 17.95 17.18 -23.54
C GLY A 447 16.95 16.90 -22.40
N GLY A 448 16.25 15.78 -22.50
CA GLY A 448 15.23 15.37 -21.55
C GLY A 448 14.30 14.31 -22.13
N HIS A 449 13.23 13.99 -21.41
CA HIS A 449 12.23 13.06 -21.92
C HIS A 449 10.81 13.41 -21.45
N ILE A 450 9.86 13.43 -22.38
CA ILE A 450 8.44 13.63 -22.09
C ILE A 450 7.70 12.30 -22.30
N VAL A 451 6.95 11.87 -21.32
CA VAL A 451 6.09 10.70 -21.37
C VAL A 451 4.63 11.13 -21.25
N ASN A 452 3.82 10.83 -22.25
CA ASN A 452 2.39 11.12 -22.24
C ASN A 452 1.57 9.84 -22.13
N THR A 453 0.69 9.74 -21.15
CA THR A 453 -0.19 8.59 -20.97
C THR A 453 -1.42 8.71 -21.86
N ALA A 454 -1.36 8.06 -23.03
CA ALA A 454 -2.49 7.83 -23.93
C ALA A 454 -3.34 6.64 -23.41
N SER A 455 -3.80 5.77 -24.30
CA SER A 455 -4.58 4.56 -23.96
C SER A 455 -4.64 3.61 -25.17
N ALA A 456 -4.96 2.33 -24.96
CA ALA A 456 -5.40 1.43 -26.02
C ALA A 456 -6.63 1.99 -26.78
N ALA A 457 -7.47 2.78 -26.12
CA ALA A 457 -8.61 3.47 -26.70
C ALA A 457 -8.21 4.47 -27.80
N ALA A 458 -6.94 4.91 -27.84
CA ALA A 458 -6.44 5.77 -28.93
C ALA A 458 -6.33 5.03 -30.28
N PHE A 459 -6.26 3.71 -30.27
CA PHE A 459 -6.10 2.91 -31.49
C PHE A 459 -7.42 2.46 -32.13
N GLN A 460 -8.52 2.50 -31.38
CA GLN A 460 -9.78 1.92 -31.82
C GLN A 460 -10.99 2.83 -31.52
N PRO A 461 -11.95 2.93 -32.44
CA PRO A 461 -13.23 3.58 -32.16
C PRO A 461 -14.02 2.75 -31.14
N SER A 462 -14.80 3.43 -30.30
CA SER A 462 -15.67 2.80 -29.30
C SER A 462 -17.00 3.54 -29.22
N LYS A 463 -18.11 2.81 -29.21
CA LYS A 463 -19.44 3.38 -29.02
C LYS A 463 -19.65 3.88 -27.58
N ALA A 464 -19.01 3.22 -26.61
CA ALA A 464 -19.19 3.51 -25.19
C ALA A 464 -18.21 4.58 -24.67
N LEU A 465 -17.17 4.96 -25.43
CA LEU A 465 -16.08 5.83 -24.97
C LEU A 465 -15.72 6.93 -25.99
N PRO A 466 -16.66 7.59 -26.71
CA PRO A 466 -16.30 8.50 -27.80
C PRO A 466 -15.42 9.67 -27.34
N ALA A 467 -15.80 10.37 -26.27
CA ALA A 467 -15.02 11.49 -25.75
C ALA A 467 -13.65 11.07 -25.18
N TYR A 468 -13.61 9.98 -24.42
CA TYR A 468 -12.37 9.44 -23.87
C TYR A 468 -11.41 8.98 -24.98
N SER A 469 -11.90 8.19 -25.94
CA SER A 469 -11.09 7.73 -27.07
C SER A 469 -10.53 8.87 -27.90
N THR A 470 -11.34 9.89 -28.15
CA THR A 470 -10.91 11.13 -28.85
C THR A 470 -9.81 11.85 -28.10
N SER A 471 -9.96 12.05 -26.78
CA SER A 471 -8.94 12.69 -25.96
C SER A 471 -7.60 11.92 -26.00
N LYS A 472 -7.66 10.60 -25.91
CA LYS A 472 -6.44 9.75 -25.91
C LYS A 472 -5.82 9.59 -27.29
N ALA A 473 -6.59 9.63 -28.37
CA ALA A 473 -6.08 9.71 -29.73
C ALA A 473 -5.39 11.04 -30.02
N ALA A 474 -5.92 12.15 -29.50
CA ALA A 474 -5.29 13.46 -29.58
C ALA A 474 -3.94 13.49 -28.84
N VAL A 475 -3.86 12.92 -27.63
CA VAL A 475 -2.59 12.79 -26.89
C VAL A 475 -1.56 11.95 -27.65
N LEU A 476 -1.98 10.86 -28.30
CA LEU A 476 -1.09 10.02 -29.10
C LEU A 476 -0.51 10.84 -30.27
N MET A 477 -1.35 11.54 -31.04
CA MET A 477 -0.91 12.34 -32.18
C MET A 477 -0.03 13.53 -31.72
N LEU A 478 -0.42 14.22 -30.67
CA LEU A 478 0.40 15.29 -30.05
C LEU A 478 1.81 14.79 -29.71
N SER A 479 1.90 13.58 -29.13
CA SER A 479 3.19 13.01 -28.76
C SER A 479 4.08 12.72 -29.98
N GLU A 480 3.50 12.26 -31.08
CA GLU A 480 4.24 12.03 -32.34
C GLU A 480 4.70 13.35 -32.97
N CYS A 481 3.85 14.40 -32.97
CA CYS A 481 4.22 15.73 -33.44
C CYS A 481 5.37 16.33 -32.62
N LEU A 482 5.23 16.32 -31.28
CA LEU A 482 6.28 16.84 -30.40
C LEU A 482 7.59 16.04 -30.50
N ARG A 483 7.51 14.74 -30.72
CA ARG A 483 8.71 13.92 -30.96
C ARG A 483 9.45 14.36 -32.20
N ALA A 484 8.75 14.69 -33.29
CA ALA A 484 9.36 15.19 -34.50
C ALA A 484 10.02 16.58 -34.28
N GLU A 485 9.29 17.49 -33.60
CA GLU A 485 9.75 18.86 -33.33
C GLU A 485 10.97 18.90 -32.40
N LEU A 486 10.93 18.13 -31.29
CA LEU A 486 11.94 18.21 -30.22
C LEU A 486 13.14 17.27 -30.44
N SER A 487 13.14 16.43 -31.47
CA SER A 487 14.21 15.47 -31.74
C SER A 487 15.57 16.13 -31.92
N GLY A 488 15.63 17.28 -32.58
CA GLY A 488 16.87 18.06 -32.78
C GLY A 488 17.45 18.69 -31.51
N GLN A 489 16.67 18.73 -30.43
CA GLN A 489 17.07 19.29 -29.14
C GLN A 489 17.43 18.21 -28.11
N GLY A 490 17.53 16.96 -28.54
CA GLY A 490 17.81 15.82 -27.66
C GLY A 490 16.70 15.46 -26.68
N ILE A 491 15.48 15.95 -26.89
CA ILE A 491 14.32 15.66 -26.04
C ILE A 491 13.52 14.52 -26.66
N GLY A 492 13.45 13.39 -25.97
CA GLY A 492 12.63 12.26 -26.35
C GLY A 492 11.16 12.47 -25.99
N VAL A 493 10.24 11.91 -26.79
CA VAL A 493 8.80 11.90 -26.44
C VAL A 493 8.25 10.49 -26.65
N SER A 494 7.53 9.99 -25.63
CA SER A 494 6.91 8.66 -25.63
C SER A 494 5.42 8.73 -25.32
N ALA A 495 4.60 8.10 -26.15
CA ALA A 495 3.19 7.86 -25.86
C ALA A 495 3.01 6.46 -25.26
N ILE A 496 2.60 6.38 -24.02
CA ILE A 496 2.30 5.10 -23.34
C ILE A 496 0.81 4.81 -23.54
N CYS A 497 0.51 3.63 -24.05
CA CYS A 497 -0.85 3.20 -24.37
C CYS A 497 -1.26 1.97 -23.53
N PRO A 498 -1.66 2.16 -22.27
CA PRO A 498 -2.18 1.06 -21.45
C PRO A 498 -3.56 0.62 -21.95
N GLY A 499 -3.89 -0.66 -21.76
CA GLY A 499 -5.25 -1.18 -21.88
C GLY A 499 -5.93 -1.24 -20.50
N LEU A 500 -6.51 -2.40 -20.17
CA LEU A 500 -7.19 -2.63 -18.90
C LEU A 500 -6.16 -2.84 -17.77
N VAL A 501 -5.94 -1.82 -16.98
CA VAL A 501 -5.00 -1.82 -15.83
C VAL A 501 -5.80 -1.68 -14.53
N ASN A 502 -5.46 -2.46 -13.52
CA ASN A 502 -6.13 -2.41 -12.23
C ASN A 502 -5.77 -1.12 -11.48
N THR A 503 -6.62 -0.09 -11.61
CA THR A 503 -6.47 1.22 -10.99
C THR A 503 -7.82 1.76 -10.56
N ASN A 504 -7.82 2.83 -9.78
CA ASN A 504 -9.05 3.49 -9.33
C ASN A 504 -9.83 4.22 -10.44
N ILE A 505 -9.31 4.30 -11.67
CA ILE A 505 -9.97 5.02 -12.77
C ILE A 505 -11.38 4.51 -13.05
N THR A 506 -11.65 3.22 -12.83
CA THR A 506 -12.97 2.61 -13.03
C THR A 506 -13.97 2.93 -11.93
N SER A 507 -13.49 3.15 -10.70
CA SER A 507 -14.33 3.53 -9.55
C SER A 507 -14.67 5.02 -9.52
N THR A 508 -13.88 5.84 -10.25
CA THR A 508 -14.06 7.29 -10.37
C THR A 508 -14.53 7.72 -11.75
N ALA A 509 -14.68 6.78 -12.71
CA ALA A 509 -15.17 7.07 -14.05
C ALA A 509 -16.62 7.58 -13.99
N HIS A 510 -16.89 8.65 -14.75
CA HIS A 510 -18.26 9.14 -14.95
C HIS A 510 -18.97 8.33 -16.06
N PHE A 511 -20.25 8.00 -15.83
CA PHE A 511 -21.10 7.30 -16.78
C PHE A 511 -22.25 8.26 -17.20
N ALA A 512 -22.12 8.87 -18.37
CA ALA A 512 -23.11 9.81 -18.87
C ALA A 512 -24.45 9.10 -19.23
N GLY A 513 -25.56 9.83 -19.09
CA GLY A 513 -26.89 9.36 -19.48
C GLY A 513 -27.52 8.36 -18.50
N VAL A 514 -26.98 8.19 -17.29
CA VAL A 514 -27.53 7.31 -16.25
C VAL A 514 -27.67 8.05 -14.92
N ASP A 515 -28.57 7.56 -14.07
CA ASP A 515 -28.71 8.09 -12.72
C ASP A 515 -27.56 7.66 -11.78
N ALA A 516 -27.45 8.30 -10.63
CA ALA A 516 -26.39 8.06 -9.67
C ALA A 516 -26.35 6.60 -9.12
N ALA A 517 -27.49 5.91 -9.06
CA ALA A 517 -27.56 4.53 -8.58
C ALA A 517 -27.02 3.56 -9.65
N GLU A 518 -27.39 3.76 -10.91
CA GLU A 518 -26.89 2.98 -12.04
C GLU A 518 -25.41 3.28 -12.31
N GLU A 519 -24.98 4.54 -12.20
CA GLU A 519 -23.57 4.90 -12.29
C GLU A 519 -22.73 4.11 -11.28
N LYS A 520 -23.16 4.08 -10.02
CA LYS A 520 -22.47 3.34 -8.95
C LYS A 520 -22.45 1.83 -9.21
N ARG A 521 -23.50 1.29 -9.83
CA ARG A 521 -23.58 -0.12 -10.24
C ARG A 521 -22.58 -0.41 -11.36
N ARG A 522 -22.52 0.45 -12.40
CA ARG A 522 -21.57 0.32 -13.52
C ARG A 522 -20.12 0.49 -13.08
N GLN A 523 -19.84 1.44 -12.20
CA GLN A 523 -18.53 1.59 -11.58
C GLN A 523 -18.09 0.30 -10.87
N LYS A 524 -18.97 -0.30 -10.04
CA LYS A 524 -18.67 -1.58 -9.36
C LYS A 524 -18.45 -2.73 -10.34
N LYS A 525 -19.26 -2.83 -11.40
CA LYS A 525 -19.14 -3.86 -12.43
C LYS A 525 -17.81 -3.72 -13.19
N SER A 526 -17.46 -2.50 -13.62
CA SER A 526 -16.19 -2.20 -14.26
C SER A 526 -15.00 -2.49 -13.35
N ALA A 527 -15.03 -2.04 -12.10
CA ALA A 527 -13.97 -2.32 -11.13
C ALA A 527 -13.78 -3.84 -10.91
N ARG A 528 -14.88 -4.61 -10.88
CA ARG A 528 -14.80 -6.08 -10.79
C ARG A 528 -14.16 -6.71 -12.03
N LEU A 529 -14.50 -6.23 -13.23
CA LEU A 529 -13.94 -6.75 -14.49
C LEU A 529 -12.43 -6.47 -14.58
N TYR A 530 -12.02 -5.23 -14.25
CA TYR A 530 -10.59 -4.85 -14.21
C TYR A 530 -9.83 -5.62 -13.12
N GLY A 531 -10.46 -5.83 -11.95
CA GLY A 531 -9.90 -6.63 -10.87
C GLY A 531 -9.72 -8.11 -11.23
N LEU A 532 -10.63 -8.71 -12.00
CA LEU A 532 -10.49 -10.09 -12.48
C LEU A 532 -9.28 -10.25 -13.41
N ARG A 533 -9.00 -9.24 -14.26
CA ARG A 533 -7.82 -9.24 -15.12
C ARG A 533 -6.52 -9.00 -14.39
N ASN A 534 -6.56 -8.27 -13.30
CA ASN A 534 -5.45 -7.98 -12.37
C ASN A 534 -4.11 -7.64 -13.08
N TYR A 535 -4.15 -6.73 -14.09
CA TYR A 535 -2.92 -6.21 -14.69
C TYR A 535 -2.39 -5.08 -13.81
N PRO A 536 -1.25 -5.27 -13.14
CA PRO A 536 -0.80 -4.32 -12.12
C PRO A 536 -0.20 -3.05 -12.74
N PRO A 537 -0.41 -1.86 -12.12
CA PRO A 537 0.13 -0.60 -12.60
C PRO A 537 1.66 -0.56 -12.63
N GLU A 538 2.36 -1.35 -11.81
CA GLU A 538 3.82 -1.46 -11.78
C GLU A 538 4.39 -1.94 -13.13
N LYS A 539 3.65 -2.78 -13.87
CA LYS A 539 4.06 -3.19 -15.23
C LYS A 539 3.99 -2.05 -16.23
N VAL A 540 3.07 -1.10 -16.02
CA VAL A 540 2.99 0.11 -16.83
C VAL A 540 4.14 1.03 -16.47
N ALA A 541 4.42 1.20 -15.18
CA ALA A 541 5.58 1.96 -14.70
C ALA A 541 6.90 1.43 -15.26
N ASP A 542 7.13 0.11 -15.22
CA ASP A 542 8.32 -0.51 -15.81
C ASP A 542 8.38 -0.32 -17.36
N ALA A 543 7.23 -0.28 -18.04
CA ALA A 543 7.18 0.05 -19.46
C ALA A 543 7.52 1.53 -19.71
N ILE A 544 7.12 2.46 -18.83
CA ILE A 544 7.47 3.87 -18.89
C ILE A 544 9.00 4.03 -18.77
N LEU A 545 9.62 3.45 -17.74
CA LEU A 545 11.07 3.54 -17.56
C LEU A 545 11.81 2.97 -18.80
N ARG A 546 11.38 1.82 -19.31
CA ARG A 546 11.96 1.25 -20.54
C ARG A 546 11.77 2.15 -21.76
N ALA A 547 10.61 2.82 -21.88
CA ALA A 547 10.35 3.73 -22.98
C ALA A 547 11.31 4.92 -22.97
N VAL A 548 11.56 5.50 -21.79
CA VAL A 548 12.54 6.58 -21.60
C VAL A 548 13.95 6.10 -21.94
N VAL A 549 14.39 4.96 -21.38
CA VAL A 549 15.75 4.40 -21.63
C VAL A 549 15.99 4.11 -23.11
N ARG A 550 14.98 3.58 -23.80
CA ARG A 550 15.08 3.16 -25.22
C ARG A 550 14.59 4.21 -26.21
N ASN A 551 14.18 5.36 -25.73
CA ASN A 551 13.58 6.44 -26.52
C ASN A 551 12.47 5.93 -27.47
N GLN A 552 11.52 5.12 -26.96
CA GLN A 552 10.45 4.52 -27.77
C GLN A 552 9.34 5.55 -28.04
N ALA A 553 8.84 5.63 -29.28
CA ALA A 553 7.79 6.60 -29.66
C ALA A 553 6.40 6.20 -29.11
N VAL A 554 5.92 5.01 -29.44
CA VAL A 554 4.59 4.51 -29.07
C VAL A 554 4.73 3.15 -28.37
N VAL A 555 4.18 3.04 -27.18
CA VAL A 555 4.35 1.87 -26.31
C VAL A 555 3.01 1.28 -25.89
N PRO A 556 2.44 0.34 -26.67
CA PRO A 556 1.27 -0.42 -26.24
C PRO A 556 1.67 -1.44 -25.15
N VAL A 557 1.15 -1.27 -23.92
CA VAL A 557 1.67 -1.99 -22.76
C VAL A 557 1.00 -3.35 -22.55
N THR A 558 -0.31 -3.40 -22.59
CA THR A 558 -1.06 -4.65 -22.36
C THR A 558 -1.24 -5.47 -23.64
N PRO A 559 -1.54 -6.80 -23.55
CA PRO A 559 -1.77 -7.63 -24.74
C PRO A 559 -2.85 -7.08 -25.67
N GLU A 560 -3.99 -6.59 -25.13
CA GLU A 560 -5.05 -5.99 -25.93
C GLU A 560 -4.64 -4.66 -26.57
N ALA A 561 -3.84 -3.85 -25.88
CA ALA A 561 -3.30 -2.62 -26.46
C ALA A 561 -2.38 -2.93 -27.66
N ARG A 562 -1.57 -3.98 -27.55
CA ARG A 562 -0.71 -4.47 -28.65
C ARG A 562 -1.54 -4.97 -29.81
N GLY A 563 -2.59 -5.77 -29.52
CA GLY A 563 -3.53 -6.26 -30.53
C GLY A 563 -4.24 -5.10 -31.24
N ALA A 564 -4.79 -4.15 -30.50
CA ALA A 564 -5.46 -2.98 -31.05
C ALA A 564 -4.51 -2.12 -31.91
N HIS A 565 -3.27 -1.92 -31.46
CA HIS A 565 -2.24 -1.19 -32.21
C HIS A 565 -1.89 -1.88 -33.54
N LEU A 566 -1.67 -3.20 -33.53
CA LEU A 566 -1.42 -3.97 -34.75
C LEU A 566 -2.63 -3.92 -35.70
N MET A 567 -3.84 -4.13 -35.17
CA MET A 567 -5.06 -4.08 -35.98
C MET A 567 -5.30 -2.69 -36.58
N SER A 568 -5.01 -1.62 -35.85
CA SER A 568 -5.16 -0.25 -36.40
C SER A 568 -4.24 0.00 -37.60
N ARG A 569 -3.07 -0.65 -37.65
CA ARG A 569 -2.11 -0.52 -38.74
C ARG A 569 -2.39 -1.46 -39.92
N PHE A 570 -2.70 -2.73 -39.65
CA PHE A 570 -2.73 -3.77 -40.66
C PHE A 570 -4.15 -4.23 -41.05
N ALA A 571 -5.15 -4.04 -40.16
CA ALA A 571 -6.52 -4.47 -40.38
C ALA A 571 -7.56 -3.42 -39.93
N PRO A 572 -7.47 -2.15 -40.39
CA PRO A 572 -8.36 -1.08 -39.92
C PRO A 572 -9.84 -1.32 -40.23
N ARG A 573 -10.16 -2.09 -41.31
CA ARG A 573 -11.55 -2.45 -41.62
C ARG A 573 -12.12 -3.43 -40.58
N ALA A 574 -11.35 -4.42 -40.16
CA ALA A 574 -11.75 -5.37 -39.12
C ALA A 574 -11.93 -4.67 -37.76
N LEU A 575 -11.04 -3.74 -37.43
CA LEU A 575 -11.13 -2.95 -36.19
C LEU A 575 -12.42 -2.12 -36.16
N ARG A 576 -12.79 -1.46 -37.28
CA ARG A 576 -14.05 -0.71 -37.41
C ARG A 576 -15.29 -1.62 -37.32
N ALA A 577 -15.21 -2.85 -37.81
CA ALA A 577 -16.29 -3.83 -37.68
C ALA A 577 -16.47 -4.26 -36.22
N LEU A 578 -15.38 -4.54 -35.49
CA LEU A 578 -15.41 -4.86 -34.05
C LEU A 578 -16.00 -3.72 -33.22
N ALA A 579 -15.74 -2.47 -33.57
CA ALA A 579 -16.29 -1.31 -32.87
C ALA A 579 -17.82 -1.20 -32.94
N ARG A 580 -18.47 -1.91 -33.88
CA ARG A 580 -19.94 -1.97 -33.98
C ARG A 580 -20.55 -2.93 -32.95
N LEU A 581 -19.75 -3.86 -32.40
CA LEU A 581 -20.19 -4.75 -31.34
C LEU A 581 -20.27 -3.96 -30.02
N GLU A 582 -21.33 -4.18 -29.27
CA GLU A 582 -21.42 -3.61 -27.93
C GLU A 582 -20.39 -4.26 -27.03
N PRO A 583 -19.58 -3.48 -26.30
CA PRO A 583 -18.69 -4.08 -25.33
C PRO A 583 -19.52 -4.72 -24.20
N PRO A 584 -19.07 -5.86 -23.62
CA PRO A 584 -19.71 -6.45 -22.46
C PRO A 584 -19.40 -5.57 -21.22
N LEU A 585 -20.21 -4.54 -20.99
CA LEU A 585 -20.12 -3.67 -19.81
C LEU A 585 -21.00 -4.16 -18.67
#